data_42510c2a5aacc691118c322bc7fd9f19
#
_entry.id   42510c2a5aacc691118c322bc7fd9f19
#
_cell.length_a   1.000
_cell.length_b   1.000
_cell.length_c   1.000
_cell.angle_alpha   90.00
_cell.angle_beta   90.00
_cell.angle_gamma   90.00
#
_symmetry.space_group_name_H-M   'P 1'
#
loop_
_entity.id
_entity.type
_entity.pdbx_description
1 polymer ?
#
loop_
_entity_poly.entity_id
_entity_poly.type
_entity_poly.pdbx_seq_one_letter_code
_entity_poly.pdbx_strand_id
1 'polypeptide(L)'
;MSRHGDAQVDALQHVEDPINDYIAQHIDPEDDYLYRLYRATNIHTIHGRMASGHIQGRLLKMLVTMIQPRNVLEVGTFSGYSALCLAEGLPPEGKLYTFEINDEMEDFTRPWIAQSAVADKIVF
;
A
#
# COMPACT_ATOMS: atom_id res chain seq x y z
N MET A 1 14.96 4.52 21.63
CA MET A 1 14.79 4.04 22.99
C MET A 1 13.48 3.32 23.26
N SER A 2 12.60 3.18 22.31
CA SER A 2 11.32 2.48 22.42
C SER A 2 11.29 1.12 21.72
N ARG A 3 12.46 0.56 21.40
CA ARG A 3 12.54 -0.74 20.70
C ARG A 3 11.90 -1.90 21.45
N HIS A 4 11.81 -1.82 22.77
CA HIS A 4 11.13 -2.82 23.60
C HIS A 4 9.61 -2.65 23.60
N GLY A 5 9.11 -1.41 23.50
CA GLY A 5 7.68 -1.13 23.41
C GLY A 5 7.11 -1.53 22.05
N ASP A 6 7.83 -1.21 20.98
CA ASP A 6 7.39 -1.49 19.62
C ASP A 6 7.38 -2.99 19.33
N ALA A 7 8.42 -3.72 19.77
CA ALA A 7 8.48 -5.17 19.65
C ALA A 7 7.39 -5.87 20.47
N GLN A 8 7.01 -5.31 21.61
CA GLN A 8 5.98 -5.87 22.47
C GLN A 8 4.58 -5.61 21.93
N VAL A 9 4.36 -4.44 21.31
CA VAL A 9 3.11 -4.12 20.61
C VAL A 9 2.95 -4.99 19.37
N ASP A 10 4.01 -5.17 18.60
CA ASP A 10 4.01 -6.06 17.43
C ASP A 10 3.78 -7.51 17.83
N ALA A 11 4.40 -7.98 18.90
CA ALA A 11 4.20 -9.32 19.41
C ALA A 11 2.77 -9.55 19.92
N LEU A 12 2.18 -8.55 20.56
CA LEU A 12 0.78 -8.61 21.03
C LEU A 12 -0.20 -8.59 19.85
N GLN A 13 0.06 -7.81 18.82
CA GLN A 13 -0.73 -7.82 17.59
C GLN A 13 -0.63 -9.15 16.85
N HIS A 14 0.54 -9.78 16.84
CA HIS A 14 0.72 -11.11 16.25
C HIS A 14 0.01 -12.22 17.01
N VAL A 15 -0.06 -12.15 18.33
CA VAL A 15 -0.72 -13.16 19.18
C VAL A 15 -2.25 -13.06 19.09
N GLU A 16 -2.78 -11.86 18.74
CA GLU A 16 -4.23 -11.62 18.78
C GLU A 16 -4.94 -11.84 17.44
N ASP A 17 -4.23 -12.14 16.35
CA ASP A 17 -4.86 -12.29 15.03
C ASP A 17 -4.38 -13.52 14.25
N PRO A 18 -4.81 -14.73 14.67
CA PRO A 18 -4.47 -15.96 13.94
C PRO A 18 -5.04 -16.02 12.53
N ILE A 19 -6.09 -15.25 12.22
CA ILE A 19 -6.67 -15.15 10.89
C ILE A 19 -5.71 -14.43 9.95
N ASN A 20 -5.14 -13.31 10.37
CA ASN A 20 -4.14 -12.58 9.59
C ASN A 20 -2.89 -13.41 9.33
N ASP A 21 -2.43 -14.18 10.32
CA ASP A 21 -1.31 -15.09 10.16
C ASP A 21 -1.60 -16.18 9.12
N TYR A 22 -2.79 -16.76 9.18
CA TYR A 22 -3.24 -17.74 8.18
C TYR A 22 -3.26 -17.14 6.78
N ILE A 23 -3.85 -15.95 6.62
CA ILE A 23 -3.92 -15.25 5.33
C ILE A 23 -2.50 -14.97 4.81
N ALA A 24 -1.61 -14.45 5.64
CA ALA A 24 -0.23 -14.12 5.25
C ALA A 24 0.55 -15.34 4.76
N GLN A 25 0.25 -16.53 5.27
CA GLN A 25 0.88 -17.79 4.87
C GLN A 25 0.34 -18.34 3.55
N HIS A 26 -0.82 -17.89 3.10
CA HIS A 26 -1.54 -18.45 1.94
C HIS A 26 -1.68 -17.49 0.77
N ILE A 27 -1.27 -16.22 0.92
CA ILE A 27 -1.25 -15.25 -0.17
C ILE A 27 0.16 -15.13 -0.75
N ASP A 28 0.26 -14.50 -1.93
CA ASP A 28 1.54 -14.19 -2.54
C ASP A 28 2.41 -13.36 -1.60
N PRO A 29 3.73 -13.56 -1.60
CA PRO A 29 4.62 -12.73 -0.79
C PRO A 29 4.57 -11.27 -1.22
N GLU A 30 4.84 -10.38 -0.26
CA GLU A 30 4.92 -8.95 -0.54
C GLU A 30 6.09 -8.66 -1.49
N ASP A 31 5.84 -7.86 -2.53
CA ASP A 31 6.86 -7.36 -3.41
C ASP A 31 7.87 -6.48 -2.63
N ASP A 32 9.15 -6.61 -2.97
CA ASP A 32 10.23 -5.89 -2.31
C ASP A 32 10.05 -4.36 -2.40
N TYR A 33 9.58 -3.86 -3.52
CA TYR A 33 9.31 -2.43 -3.70
C TYR A 33 8.21 -1.93 -2.75
N LEU A 34 7.12 -2.68 -2.64
CA LEU A 34 6.03 -2.36 -1.72
C LEU A 34 6.47 -2.44 -0.25
N TYR A 35 7.28 -3.45 0.08
CA TYR A 35 7.84 -3.58 1.42
C TYR A 35 8.70 -2.37 1.78
N ARG A 36 9.57 -1.92 0.87
CA ARG A 36 10.41 -0.73 1.08
C ARG A 36 9.57 0.53 1.22
N LEU A 37 8.52 0.67 0.44
CA LEU A 37 7.58 1.79 0.57
C LEU A 37 6.87 1.78 1.93
N TYR A 38 6.37 0.64 2.34
CA TYR A 38 5.71 0.49 3.64
C TYR A 38 6.65 0.85 4.78
N ARG A 39 7.87 0.36 4.72
CA ARG A 39 8.89 0.67 5.73
C ARG A 39 9.27 2.16 5.72
N ALA A 40 9.48 2.75 4.57
CA ALA A 40 9.77 4.18 4.45
C ALA A 40 8.62 5.03 5.00
N THR A 41 7.38 4.63 4.75
CA THR A 41 6.19 5.30 5.27
C THR A 41 6.20 5.31 6.80
N ASN A 42 6.50 4.19 7.43
CA ASN A 42 6.54 4.10 8.89
C ASN A 42 7.69 4.89 9.51
N ILE A 43 8.81 5.03 8.81
CA ILE A 43 9.99 5.75 9.29
C ILE A 43 9.83 7.27 9.11
N HIS A 44 9.29 7.72 7.99
CA HIS A 44 9.33 9.13 7.55
C HIS A 44 8.02 9.87 7.69
N THR A 45 6.93 9.22 8.08
CA THR A 45 5.63 9.87 8.26
C THR A 45 5.11 9.74 9.67
N ILE A 46 4.29 10.72 10.11
CA ILE A 46 3.73 10.75 11.45
C ILE A 46 2.66 9.67 11.64
N HIS A 47 1.90 9.39 10.60
CA HIS A 47 0.77 8.47 10.64
C HIS A 47 1.00 7.22 9.78
N GLY A 48 2.15 6.56 9.95
CA GLY A 48 2.50 5.37 9.17
C GLY A 48 1.45 4.25 9.20
N ARG A 49 0.66 4.17 10.27
CA ARG A 49 -0.43 3.19 10.42
C ARG A 49 -1.56 3.37 9.40
N MET A 50 -1.66 4.52 8.74
CA MET A 50 -2.64 4.76 7.68
C MET A 50 -2.27 4.07 6.37
N ALA A 51 -1.06 3.55 6.22
CA ALA A 51 -0.68 2.74 5.08
C ALA A 51 -1.44 1.42 5.07
N SER A 52 -1.91 1.03 3.89
CA SER A 52 -2.80 -0.13 3.74
C SER A 52 -2.13 -1.46 4.11
N GLY A 53 -0.86 -1.62 3.81
CA GLY A 53 -0.12 -2.85 4.08
C GLY A 53 -0.41 -3.99 3.10
N HIS A 54 0.28 -5.12 3.31
CA HIS A 54 0.34 -6.22 2.35
C HIS A 54 -1.00 -6.93 2.15
N ILE A 55 -1.69 -7.32 3.22
CA ILE A 55 -2.94 -8.08 3.12
C ILE A 55 -4.02 -7.25 2.41
N GLN A 56 -4.22 -6.02 2.84
CA GLN A 56 -5.18 -5.11 2.21
C GLN A 56 -4.80 -4.81 0.77
N GLY A 57 -3.52 -4.61 0.50
CA GLY A 57 -3.02 -4.36 -0.84
C GLY A 57 -3.29 -5.52 -1.80
N ARG A 58 -3.10 -6.74 -1.35
CA ARG A 58 -3.43 -7.94 -2.15
C ARG A 58 -4.92 -8.07 -2.42
N LEU A 59 -5.75 -7.76 -1.43
CA LEU A 59 -7.20 -7.74 -1.62
C LEU A 59 -7.61 -6.70 -2.68
N LEU A 60 -7.07 -5.49 -2.59
CA LEU A 60 -7.36 -4.43 -3.57
C LEU A 60 -6.94 -4.84 -4.98
N LYS A 61 -5.74 -5.39 -5.14
CA LYS A 61 -5.27 -5.92 -6.43
C LYS A 61 -6.19 -7.01 -6.96
N MET A 62 -6.62 -7.93 -6.11
CA MET A 62 -7.53 -9.01 -6.50
C MET A 62 -8.87 -8.46 -7.01
N LEU A 63 -9.46 -7.51 -6.29
CA LEU A 63 -10.74 -6.89 -6.68
C LEU A 63 -10.62 -6.21 -8.04
N VAL A 64 -9.58 -5.42 -8.28
CA VAL A 64 -9.34 -4.75 -9.56
C VAL A 64 -9.10 -5.78 -10.68
N THR A 65 -8.33 -6.83 -10.40
CA THR A 65 -8.08 -7.90 -11.36
C THR A 65 -9.38 -8.61 -11.77
N MET A 66 -10.30 -8.81 -10.81
CA MET A 66 -11.58 -9.45 -11.09
C MET A 66 -12.53 -8.55 -11.89
N ILE A 67 -12.55 -7.26 -11.61
CA ILE A 67 -13.48 -6.29 -12.21
C ILE A 67 -12.98 -5.83 -13.58
N GLN A 68 -11.67 -5.73 -13.76
CA GLN A 68 -11.02 -5.20 -14.98
C GLN A 68 -11.57 -3.81 -15.40
N PRO A 69 -11.55 -2.82 -14.48
CA PRO A 69 -12.10 -1.50 -14.77
C PRO A 69 -11.18 -0.69 -15.68
N ARG A 70 -11.74 0.22 -16.45
CA ARG A 70 -10.96 1.21 -17.20
C ARG A 70 -10.43 2.32 -16.32
N ASN A 71 -11.24 2.72 -15.35
CA ASN A 71 -10.90 3.82 -14.45
C ASN A 71 -11.15 3.40 -13.01
N VAL A 72 -10.20 3.71 -12.15
CA VAL A 72 -10.32 3.56 -10.71
C VAL A 72 -10.11 4.93 -10.07
N LEU A 73 -10.93 5.26 -9.10
CA LEU A 73 -10.80 6.47 -8.31
C LEU A 73 -10.38 6.09 -6.89
N GLU A 74 -9.32 6.71 -6.40
CA GLU A 74 -8.91 6.62 -5.01
C GLU A 74 -8.90 8.01 -4.38
N VAL A 75 -9.56 8.15 -3.24
CA VAL A 75 -9.52 9.37 -2.44
C VAL A 75 -8.68 9.10 -1.19
N GLY A 76 -7.57 9.81 -1.08
CA GLY A 76 -6.57 9.59 -0.03
C GLY A 76 -5.42 8.70 -0.49
N THR A 77 -4.48 9.27 -1.23
CA THR A 77 -3.30 8.56 -1.74
C THR A 77 -2.35 8.16 -0.63
N PHE A 78 -2.21 9.01 0.37
CA PHE A 78 -1.25 8.90 1.46
C PHE A 78 0.16 8.62 0.92
N SER A 79 0.77 7.48 1.25
CA SER A 79 2.12 7.13 0.78
C SER A 79 2.14 6.48 -0.61
N GLY A 80 0.98 6.10 -1.13
CA GLY A 80 0.85 5.47 -2.45
C GLY A 80 0.80 3.95 -2.43
N TYR A 81 0.85 3.31 -1.27
CA TYR A 81 0.86 1.85 -1.18
C TYR A 81 -0.38 1.22 -1.82
N SER A 82 -1.58 1.67 -1.42
CA SER A 82 -2.83 1.18 -2.02
C SER A 82 -2.95 1.55 -3.50
N ALA A 83 -2.47 2.74 -3.88
CA ALA A 83 -2.46 3.18 -5.29
C ALA A 83 -1.66 2.21 -6.17
N LEU A 84 -0.47 1.83 -5.73
CA LEU A 84 0.36 0.85 -6.46
C LEU A 84 -0.33 -0.50 -6.56
N CYS A 85 -0.93 -0.98 -5.47
CA CYS A 85 -1.65 -2.26 -5.47
C CYS A 85 -2.86 -2.25 -6.40
N LEU A 86 -3.65 -1.18 -6.40
CA LEU A 86 -4.78 -1.02 -7.32
C LEU A 86 -4.31 -0.99 -8.78
N ALA A 87 -3.25 -0.24 -9.05
CA ALA A 87 -2.70 -0.11 -10.40
C ALA A 87 -2.14 -1.42 -10.96
N GLU A 88 -1.57 -2.26 -10.10
CA GLU A 88 -1.07 -3.58 -10.52
C GLU A 88 -2.17 -4.50 -11.05
N GLY A 89 -3.42 -4.34 -10.59
CA GLY A 89 -4.56 -5.12 -11.05
C GLY A 89 -5.22 -4.61 -12.33
N LEU A 90 -4.89 -3.39 -12.77
CA LEU A 90 -5.52 -2.76 -13.92
C LEU A 90 -5.21 -3.46 -15.24
N PRO A 91 -6.19 -3.47 -16.19
CA PRO A 91 -5.91 -3.88 -17.56
C PRO A 91 -4.91 -2.91 -18.23
N PRO A 92 -4.32 -3.30 -19.40
CA PRO A 92 -3.30 -2.47 -20.05
C PRO A 92 -3.71 -1.02 -20.32
N GLU A 93 -4.99 -0.78 -20.59
CA GLU A 93 -5.54 0.56 -20.88
C GLU A 93 -6.15 1.24 -19.64
N GLY A 94 -6.12 0.56 -18.48
CA GLY A 94 -6.70 1.09 -17.25
C GLY A 94 -5.90 2.23 -16.66
N LYS A 95 -6.59 3.14 -15.97
CA LYS A 95 -6.01 4.27 -15.25
C LYS A 95 -6.54 4.34 -13.83
N LEU A 96 -5.66 4.64 -12.92
CA LEU A 96 -5.97 4.99 -11.55
C LEU A 96 -5.82 6.51 -11.37
N TYR A 97 -6.86 7.14 -10.89
CA TYR A 97 -6.84 8.56 -10.50
C TYR A 97 -6.87 8.61 -8.97
N THR A 98 -5.80 9.14 -8.38
CA THR A 98 -5.67 9.20 -6.93
C THR A 98 -5.42 10.63 -6.47
N PHE A 99 -6.05 11.00 -5.36
CA PHE A 99 -6.06 12.37 -4.84
C PHE A 99 -5.59 12.40 -3.39
N GLU A 100 -4.70 13.35 -3.10
CA GLU A 100 -4.21 13.61 -1.74
C GLU A 100 -4.36 15.11 -1.44
N ILE A 101 -5.00 15.42 -0.31
CA ILE A 101 -5.21 16.81 0.11
C ILE A 101 -3.97 17.38 0.83
N ASN A 102 -3.13 16.53 1.40
CA ASN A 102 -1.96 16.95 2.15
C ASN A 102 -0.76 17.11 1.20
N ASP A 103 -0.37 18.34 0.93
CA ASP A 103 0.74 18.66 0.04
C ASP A 103 2.11 18.22 0.59
N GLU A 104 2.26 18.09 1.90
CA GLU A 104 3.48 17.53 2.50
C GLU A 104 3.68 16.07 2.10
N MET A 105 2.60 15.31 1.98
CA MET A 105 2.67 13.93 1.53
C MET A 105 3.00 13.81 0.04
N GLU A 106 2.68 14.81 -0.76
CA GLU A 106 3.00 14.80 -2.19
C GLU A 106 4.50 14.62 -2.44
N ASP A 107 5.33 15.36 -1.74
CA ASP A 107 6.80 15.30 -1.88
C ASP A 107 7.34 13.90 -1.53
N PHE A 108 6.75 13.24 -0.55
CA PHE A 108 7.11 11.87 -0.20
C PHE A 108 6.62 10.85 -1.25
N THR A 109 5.38 10.98 -1.67
CA THR A 109 4.67 9.95 -2.44
C THR A 109 5.01 9.98 -3.93
N ARG A 110 5.17 11.17 -4.50
CA ARG A 110 5.38 11.32 -5.94
C ARG A 110 6.59 10.53 -6.48
N PRO A 111 7.77 10.55 -5.84
CA PRO A 111 8.90 9.74 -6.29
C PRO A 111 8.62 8.23 -6.26
N TRP A 112 7.90 7.76 -5.24
CA TRP A 112 7.55 6.34 -5.13
C TRP A 112 6.63 5.89 -6.25
N ILE A 113 5.66 6.71 -6.63
CA ILE A 113 4.79 6.42 -7.78
C ILE A 113 5.59 6.46 -9.07
N ALA A 114 6.40 7.50 -9.27
CA ALA A 114 7.16 7.71 -10.50
C ALA A 114 8.17 6.61 -10.79
N GLN A 115 8.77 6.01 -9.75
CA GLN A 115 9.76 4.95 -9.89
C GLN A 115 9.14 3.54 -9.90
N SER A 116 7.83 3.43 -9.73
CA SER A 116 7.15 2.14 -9.74
C SER A 116 7.00 1.59 -11.15
N ALA A 117 6.82 0.27 -11.24
CA ALA A 117 6.56 -0.40 -12.51
C ALA A 117 5.21 -0.04 -13.14
N VAL A 118 4.31 0.59 -12.37
CA VAL A 118 2.95 0.97 -12.83
C VAL A 118 2.75 2.48 -12.91
N ALA A 119 3.84 3.24 -12.95
CA ALA A 119 3.80 4.71 -12.98
C ALA A 119 2.93 5.26 -14.10
N ASP A 120 2.94 4.64 -15.27
CA ASP A 120 2.18 5.05 -16.44
C ASP A 120 0.65 4.84 -16.30
N LYS A 121 0.23 4.06 -15.33
CA LYS A 121 -1.19 3.79 -15.04
C LYS A 121 -1.78 4.71 -13.98
N ILE A 122 -0.95 5.49 -13.30
CA ILE A 122 -1.37 6.32 -12.16
C ILE A 122 -1.36 7.80 -12.54
N VAL A 123 -2.49 8.45 -12.32
CA VAL A 123 -2.63 9.91 -12.40
C VAL A 123 -2.79 10.42 -10.96
N PHE A 124 -1.74 11.09 -10.50
CA PHE A 124 -1.65 11.62 -9.14
C PHE A 124 -1.77 13.14 -9.12
#